data_d2cf2da68cd5a1ab84c2b2f421ed9e2d
#
_entry.id   d2cf2da68cd5a1ab84c2b2f421ed9e2d
#
_cell.length_a   1.000
_cell.length_b   1.000
_cell.length_c   1.000
_cell.angle_alpha   90.00
_cell.angle_beta   90.00
_cell.angle_gamma   90.00
#
_symmetry.space_group_name_H-M   'P 1'
#
loop_
_entity.id
_entity.type
_entity.pdbx_description
1 polymer ?
#
loop_
_entity_poly.entity_id
_entity_poly.type
_entity_poly.pdbx_seq_one_letter_code
_entity_poly.pdbx_strand_id
1 'polypeptide(L)'
;MKISIARGRCSLQLDLKITGWGPFWKPTVRRLELFADWIEAQAFLQGFHLSQPDLVDRLENTALVKDNDDAWLLVGDAFATCRTRRKQMGASYPFNVAGDHIEWTDDSRTAYLFCLFASLPEQLKGLRQTYPTNFRDIFEELVAESLRRSMPHWSVHETGWSTAADGGKNAIVQSVAGWVRAKHYDLTVFPNANDAQVDIAVVRAFADERSAFPVILGQCATGVTDWKQKASRPNLDRWTAAVQFSSKPLKMFAVPFALDDGNFWEATVECKGLVLDRIRICTPLDELPAVLEAKVAGWLDSIKPILPLAA
;
A
#
# COMPACT_ATOMS: atom_id res chain seq x y z
N MET A 1 -17.09 -2.19 15.43
CA MET A 1 -17.04 -3.68 15.57
C MET A 1 -15.67 -4.03 16.13
N LYS A 2 -15.56 -4.51 17.35
CA LYS A 2 -14.26 -4.90 17.93
C LYS A 2 -13.79 -6.16 17.23
N ILE A 3 -12.65 -6.11 16.53
CA ILE A 3 -11.99 -7.31 16.00
C ILE A 3 -11.45 -8.07 17.20
N SER A 4 -12.22 -9.07 17.69
CA SER A 4 -11.76 -9.96 18.74
C SER A 4 -10.80 -10.97 18.11
N ILE A 5 -9.51 -10.67 18.17
CA ILE A 5 -8.48 -11.66 17.85
C ILE A 5 -8.29 -12.53 19.08
N ALA A 6 -8.52 -13.82 18.96
CA ALA A 6 -8.12 -14.76 20.00
C ALA A 6 -6.61 -14.61 20.23
N ARG A 7 -6.25 -14.08 21.39
CA ARG A 7 -4.86 -13.83 21.80
C ARG A 7 -4.16 -15.16 22.03
N GLY A 8 -3.63 -15.74 20.98
CA GLY A 8 -2.76 -16.92 21.02
C GLY A 8 -1.32 -16.51 20.70
N ARG A 9 -0.34 -17.27 21.14
CA ARG A 9 1.07 -17.09 20.80
C ARG A 9 1.26 -17.36 19.31
N CYS A 10 1.04 -16.33 18.48
CA CYS A 10 1.22 -16.38 17.05
C CYS A 10 2.50 -15.62 16.73
N SER A 11 3.52 -16.24 16.19
CA SER A 11 4.71 -15.56 15.70
C SER A 11 4.84 -15.82 14.20
N LEU A 12 4.97 -14.76 13.42
CA LEU A 12 5.35 -14.87 12.01
C LEU A 12 6.80 -15.36 11.96
N GLN A 13 7.01 -16.56 11.46
CA GLN A 13 8.36 -17.02 11.17
C GLN A 13 8.85 -16.31 9.91
N LEU A 14 9.85 -15.43 10.06
CA LEU A 14 10.56 -14.86 8.93
C LEU A 14 11.32 -15.98 8.21
N ASP A 15 10.79 -16.49 7.11
CA ASP A 15 11.57 -17.36 6.23
C ASP A 15 12.45 -16.50 5.32
N LEU A 16 13.58 -16.11 5.85
CA LEU A 16 14.54 -15.19 5.27
C LEU A 16 15.44 -15.83 4.19
N LYS A 17 15.22 -17.10 3.84
CA LYS A 17 15.84 -17.71 2.66
C LYS A 17 15.36 -17.08 1.34
N ILE A 18 14.45 -16.13 1.42
CA ILE A 18 13.65 -15.68 0.27
C ILE A 18 14.35 -14.72 -0.67
N THR A 19 15.35 -14.00 -0.25
CA THR A 19 15.77 -12.85 -1.05
C THR A 19 17.26 -12.75 -1.29
N GLY A 20 17.94 -13.83 -1.65
CA GLY A 20 19.34 -13.75 -2.12
C GLY A 20 20.27 -13.03 -1.14
N TRP A 21 20.08 -13.26 0.14
CA TRP A 21 20.91 -12.75 1.21
C TRP A 21 22.21 -13.54 1.19
N GLY A 22 23.21 -13.02 0.46
CA GLY A 22 24.55 -13.58 0.45
C GLY A 22 25.36 -13.13 1.66
N PRO A 23 26.53 -13.76 1.92
CA PRO A 23 27.39 -13.52 3.09
C PRO A 23 28.03 -12.11 3.17
N PHE A 24 27.82 -11.25 2.15
CA PHE A 24 28.34 -9.87 2.11
C PHE A 24 27.22 -8.83 2.34
N TRP A 25 26.52 -8.98 3.42
CA TRP A 25 25.33 -8.23 3.69
C TRP A 25 25.61 -6.82 4.27
N LYS A 26 25.16 -5.77 3.57
CA LYS A 26 24.85 -4.47 4.18
C LYS A 26 23.34 -4.29 4.12
N PRO A 27 22.68 -3.89 5.22
CA PRO A 27 21.25 -3.61 5.19
C PRO A 27 20.99 -2.52 4.14
N THR A 28 20.28 -2.88 3.07
CA THR A 28 19.74 -1.85 2.19
C THR A 28 18.54 -1.22 2.92
N VAL A 29 18.30 0.07 2.73
CA VAL A 29 17.22 0.82 3.36
C VAL A 29 15.87 0.09 3.24
N ARG A 30 15.62 -0.55 2.10
CA ARG A 30 14.41 -1.38 1.88
C ARG A 30 14.28 -2.56 2.85
N ARG A 31 15.37 -3.10 3.36
CA ARG A 31 15.33 -4.21 4.33
C ARG A 31 14.92 -3.74 5.71
N LEU A 32 15.26 -2.51 6.06
CA LEU A 32 14.82 -1.91 7.32
C LEU A 32 13.31 -1.69 7.31
N GLU A 33 12.74 -1.21 6.20
CA GLU A 33 11.29 -1.07 6.06
C GLU A 33 10.57 -2.41 6.18
N LEU A 34 11.10 -3.46 5.55
CA LEU A 34 10.55 -4.81 5.65
C LEU A 34 10.64 -5.37 7.07
N PHE A 35 11.74 -5.12 7.76
CA PHE A 35 11.92 -5.57 9.12
C PHE A 35 11.04 -4.78 10.10
N ALA A 36 10.87 -3.48 9.88
CA ALA A 36 9.90 -2.66 10.60
C ALA A 36 8.46 -3.16 10.38
N ASP A 37 8.08 -3.49 9.14
CA ASP A 37 6.78 -4.11 8.82
C ASP A 37 6.58 -5.43 9.58
N TRP A 38 7.61 -6.25 9.66
CA TRP A 38 7.54 -7.49 10.42
C TRP A 38 7.38 -7.24 11.93
N ILE A 39 8.11 -6.28 12.51
CA ILE A 39 7.96 -5.88 13.92
C ILE A 39 6.53 -5.41 14.20
N GLU A 40 5.98 -4.55 13.37
CA GLU A 40 4.60 -4.06 13.49
C GLU A 40 3.60 -5.22 13.42
N ALA A 41 3.77 -6.13 12.44
CA ALA A 41 2.92 -7.30 12.31
C ALA A 41 3.00 -8.23 13.54
N GLN A 42 4.21 -8.44 14.10
CA GLN A 42 4.41 -9.22 15.33
C GLN A 42 3.72 -8.55 16.54
N ALA A 43 3.90 -7.25 16.72
CA ALA A 43 3.28 -6.51 17.82
C ALA A 43 1.75 -6.60 17.74
N PHE A 44 1.16 -6.52 16.54
CA PHE A 44 -0.27 -6.72 16.33
C PHE A 44 -0.72 -8.15 16.64
N LEU A 45 -0.05 -9.16 16.08
CA LEU A 45 -0.47 -10.57 16.20
C LEU A 45 -0.31 -11.11 17.63
N GLN A 46 0.69 -10.66 18.37
CA GLN A 46 0.91 -11.11 19.74
C GLN A 46 0.04 -10.36 20.76
N GLY A 47 -0.49 -9.19 20.39
CA GLY A 47 -1.30 -8.36 21.28
C GLY A 47 -0.54 -7.88 22.52
N PHE A 48 0.80 -7.87 22.46
CA PHE A 48 1.72 -7.45 23.52
C PHE A 48 2.62 -6.33 23.02
N HIS A 49 3.29 -5.68 23.97
CA HIS A 49 4.47 -4.92 23.63
C HIS A 49 5.62 -5.89 23.26
N LEU A 50 6.32 -5.57 22.19
CA LEU A 50 7.54 -6.23 21.78
C LEU A 50 8.72 -5.35 22.21
N SER A 51 9.66 -5.92 22.97
CA SER A 51 10.87 -5.21 23.35
C SER A 51 12.02 -5.47 22.39
N GLN A 52 12.98 -4.53 22.35
CA GLN A 52 14.20 -4.74 21.56
C GLN A 52 15.00 -5.95 22.03
N PRO A 53 15.22 -6.19 23.35
CA PRO A 53 15.87 -7.42 23.82
C PRO A 53 15.20 -8.70 23.32
N ASP A 54 13.86 -8.81 23.40
CA ASP A 54 13.13 -9.99 22.93
C ASP A 54 13.36 -10.26 21.43
N LEU A 55 13.47 -9.20 20.63
CA LEU A 55 13.72 -9.30 19.19
C LEU A 55 15.16 -9.67 18.90
N VAL A 56 16.13 -9.14 19.65
CA VAL A 56 17.55 -9.50 19.55
C VAL A 56 17.73 -10.98 19.85
N ASP A 57 17.19 -11.47 20.96
CA ASP A 57 17.26 -12.89 21.34
C ASP A 57 16.68 -13.82 20.26
N ARG A 58 15.60 -13.40 19.59
CA ARG A 58 15.03 -14.15 18.48
C ARG A 58 15.92 -14.16 17.24
N LEU A 59 16.58 -13.03 16.94
CA LEU A 59 17.45 -12.89 15.79
C LEU A 59 18.77 -13.66 15.93
N GLU A 60 19.36 -13.73 17.13
CA GLU A 60 20.58 -14.48 17.41
C GLU A 60 20.50 -15.95 17.01
N ASN A 61 19.30 -16.55 17.10
CA ASN A 61 19.05 -17.92 16.70
C ASN A 61 18.76 -18.08 15.20
N THR A 62 18.95 -17.01 14.41
CA THR A 62 18.71 -17.02 12.97
C THR A 62 20.00 -16.78 12.19
N ALA A 63 20.04 -17.20 10.94
CA ALA A 63 21.16 -16.89 10.04
C ALA A 63 21.14 -15.45 9.48
N LEU A 64 20.35 -14.55 10.12
CA LEU A 64 20.12 -13.17 9.64
C LEU A 64 21.18 -12.19 10.10
N VAL A 65 21.72 -12.43 11.26
CA VAL A 65 22.71 -11.60 11.94
C VAL A 65 23.96 -12.43 12.13
N LYS A 66 25.11 -11.76 12.17
CA LYS A 66 26.41 -12.43 12.37
C LYS A 66 26.67 -12.69 13.84
N ASP A 67 26.27 -11.73 14.65
CA ASP A 67 26.53 -11.66 16.08
C ASP A 67 25.47 -10.79 16.78
N ASN A 68 25.61 -10.68 18.08
CA ASN A 68 24.72 -9.90 18.93
C ASN A 68 24.73 -8.40 18.56
N ASP A 69 25.87 -7.84 18.22
CA ASP A 69 25.99 -6.42 17.87
C ASP A 69 25.25 -6.10 16.57
N ASP A 70 25.36 -6.95 15.56
CA ASP A 70 24.58 -6.86 14.31
C ASP A 70 23.08 -6.94 14.59
N ALA A 71 22.64 -7.79 15.55
CA ALA A 71 21.23 -7.94 15.95
C ALA A 71 20.71 -6.65 16.60
N TRP A 72 21.46 -6.09 17.55
CA TRP A 72 21.09 -4.83 18.19
C TRP A 72 21.01 -3.67 17.21
N LEU A 73 21.97 -3.58 16.27
CA LEU A 73 21.96 -2.55 15.23
C LEU A 73 20.70 -2.66 14.35
N LEU A 74 20.39 -3.87 13.85
CA LEU A 74 19.23 -4.09 12.99
C LEU A 74 17.91 -3.77 13.70
N VAL A 75 17.74 -4.22 14.93
CA VAL A 75 16.54 -3.95 15.74
C VAL A 75 16.43 -2.46 16.06
N GLY A 76 17.54 -1.83 16.45
CA GLY A 76 17.59 -0.38 16.73
C GLY A 76 17.17 0.47 15.53
N ASP A 77 17.68 0.17 14.35
CA ASP A 77 17.34 0.85 13.09
C ASP A 77 15.87 0.64 12.70
N ALA A 78 15.34 -0.58 12.87
CA ALA A 78 13.93 -0.84 12.60
C ALA A 78 13.00 -0.09 13.57
N PHE A 79 13.35 0.01 14.84
CA PHE A 79 12.62 0.86 15.80
C PHE A 79 12.72 2.35 15.44
N ALA A 80 13.86 2.81 14.92
CA ALA A 80 13.99 4.17 14.40
C ALA A 80 13.05 4.41 13.23
N THR A 81 12.89 3.42 12.34
CA THR A 81 11.92 3.45 11.24
C THR A 81 10.48 3.53 11.78
N CYS A 82 10.10 2.70 12.76
CA CYS A 82 8.76 2.78 13.38
C CYS A 82 8.52 4.15 14.06
N ARG A 83 9.52 4.72 14.73
CA ARG A 83 9.43 6.09 15.29
C ARG A 83 9.24 7.15 14.20
N THR A 84 9.90 6.99 13.05
CA THR A 84 9.74 7.89 11.91
C THR A 84 8.31 7.83 11.37
N ARG A 85 7.75 6.63 11.18
CA ARG A 85 6.35 6.42 10.77
C ARG A 85 5.38 7.07 11.76
N ARG A 86 5.61 6.89 13.08
CA ARG A 86 4.83 7.54 14.13
C ARG A 86 4.88 9.06 14.01
N LYS A 87 6.06 9.63 13.75
CA LYS A 87 6.21 11.08 13.55
C LYS A 87 5.45 11.56 12.31
N GLN A 88 5.48 10.80 11.21
CA GLN A 88 4.83 11.16 9.95
C GLN A 88 3.30 11.08 10.05
N MET A 89 2.76 10.07 10.72
CA MET A 89 1.31 9.83 10.83
C MET A 89 0.66 10.44 12.07
N GLY A 90 1.44 10.79 13.08
CA GLY A 90 0.92 11.33 14.33
C GLY A 90 -0.04 10.35 15.03
N ALA A 91 -1.25 10.82 15.37
CA ALA A 91 -2.29 10.02 16.00
C ALA A 91 -2.87 8.92 15.10
N SER A 92 -2.66 8.99 13.78
CA SER A 92 -3.14 7.96 12.84
C SER A 92 -2.23 6.73 12.80
N TYR A 93 -1.07 6.75 13.44
CA TYR A 93 -0.20 5.57 13.52
C TYR A 93 -0.68 4.61 14.61
N PRO A 94 -0.95 3.33 14.28
CA PRO A 94 -1.65 2.43 15.19
C PRO A 94 -0.76 1.78 16.25
N PHE A 95 0.52 2.14 16.32
CA PHE A 95 1.45 1.60 17.30
C PHE A 95 2.00 2.70 18.20
N ASN A 96 2.11 2.38 19.48
CA ASN A 96 2.90 3.17 20.40
C ASN A 96 4.34 2.67 20.39
N VAL A 97 5.30 3.54 20.06
CA VAL A 97 6.73 3.21 20.07
C VAL A 97 7.36 4.07 21.17
N ALA A 98 7.70 3.46 22.29
CA ALA A 98 8.22 4.14 23.46
C ALA A 98 9.47 3.43 24.02
N GLY A 99 10.57 4.17 24.13
CA GLY A 99 11.84 3.60 24.60
C GLY A 99 12.30 2.46 23.73
N ASP A 100 12.37 1.27 24.32
CA ASP A 100 12.83 0.03 23.72
C ASP A 100 11.70 -0.94 23.33
N HIS A 101 10.45 -0.49 23.31
CA HIS A 101 9.31 -1.35 22.99
C HIS A 101 8.33 -0.70 22.01
N ILE A 102 7.58 -1.57 21.30
CA ILE A 102 6.47 -1.24 20.42
C ILE A 102 5.25 -2.07 20.84
N GLU A 103 4.09 -1.44 20.87
CA GLU A 103 2.82 -2.08 21.17
C GLU A 103 1.73 -1.62 20.19
N TRP A 104 0.81 -2.50 19.90
CA TRP A 104 -0.41 -2.16 19.19
C TRP A 104 -1.33 -1.34 20.11
N THR A 105 -1.74 -0.16 19.67
CA THR A 105 -2.78 0.60 20.34
C THR A 105 -4.13 0.07 19.86
N ASP A 106 -5.07 -0.19 20.77
CA ASP A 106 -6.38 -0.83 20.48
C ASP A 106 -7.30 0.05 19.61
N ASP A 107 -6.74 0.94 18.83
CA ASP A 107 -7.44 1.73 17.85
C ASP A 107 -7.70 0.90 16.60
N SER A 108 -8.93 0.91 16.11
CA SER A 108 -9.39 0.11 14.97
C SER A 108 -8.86 0.63 13.61
N ARG A 109 -7.54 0.84 13.50
CA ARG A 109 -6.87 1.32 12.28
C ARG A 109 -6.74 0.21 11.24
N THR A 110 -7.87 -0.36 10.84
CA THR A 110 -7.97 -1.52 9.94
C THR A 110 -7.36 -1.27 8.58
N ALA A 111 -7.43 -0.04 8.04
CA ALA A 111 -6.78 0.34 6.79
C ALA A 111 -5.25 0.17 6.85
N TYR A 112 -4.62 0.56 7.96
CA TYR A 112 -3.17 0.38 8.14
C TYR A 112 -2.79 -1.09 8.20
N LEU A 113 -3.53 -1.87 8.99
CA LEU A 113 -3.32 -3.32 9.08
C LEU A 113 -3.50 -4.00 7.73
N PHE A 114 -4.54 -3.63 7.00
CA PHE A 114 -4.73 -4.15 5.65
C PHE A 114 -3.51 -3.89 4.77
N CYS A 115 -3.04 -2.66 4.68
CA CYS A 115 -1.88 -2.30 3.88
C CYS A 115 -0.60 -3.01 4.37
N LEU A 116 -0.42 -3.13 5.69
CA LEU A 116 0.69 -3.87 6.30
C LEU A 116 0.69 -5.33 5.85
N PHE A 117 -0.43 -6.04 6.05
CA PHE A 117 -0.53 -7.45 5.68
C PHE A 117 -0.60 -7.69 4.17
N ALA A 118 -1.18 -6.79 3.39
CA ALA A 118 -1.18 -6.87 1.93
C ALA A 118 0.23 -6.74 1.32
N SER A 119 1.17 -6.12 2.02
CA SER A 119 2.57 -5.98 1.59
C SER A 119 3.46 -7.19 1.94
N LEU A 120 3.06 -8.04 2.89
CA LEU A 120 3.87 -9.18 3.38
C LEU A 120 3.96 -10.38 2.40
N PRO A 121 2.96 -10.75 1.59
CA PRO A 121 2.98 -11.98 0.79
C PRO A 121 4.14 -12.09 -0.18
N GLU A 122 4.57 -10.96 -0.74
CA GLU A 122 5.72 -10.95 -1.65
C GLU A 122 7.05 -11.07 -0.92
N GLN A 123 7.03 -10.92 0.39
CA GLN A 123 8.19 -11.00 1.28
C GLN A 123 8.30 -12.37 1.93
N LEU A 124 7.17 -13.09 2.05
CA LEU A 124 7.09 -14.40 2.69
C LEU A 124 6.85 -15.47 1.62
N LYS A 125 7.90 -16.25 1.31
CA LYS A 125 7.86 -17.28 0.27
C LYS A 125 6.76 -18.31 0.55
N GLY A 126 5.92 -18.56 -0.46
CA GLY A 126 4.82 -19.50 -0.36
C GLY A 126 3.48 -18.87 0.09
N LEU A 127 3.47 -17.72 0.73
CA LEU A 127 2.22 -17.09 1.14
C LEU A 127 1.44 -16.46 -0.04
N ARG A 128 2.14 -15.99 -1.07
CA ARG A 128 1.50 -15.32 -2.21
C ARG A 128 0.42 -16.17 -2.90
N GLN A 129 0.60 -17.50 -2.94
CA GLN A 129 -0.35 -18.41 -3.59
C GLN A 129 -1.60 -18.69 -2.75
N THR A 130 -1.52 -18.45 -1.45
CA THR A 130 -2.60 -18.73 -0.48
C THR A 130 -3.40 -17.50 -0.10
N TYR A 131 -2.90 -16.30 -0.44
CA TYR A 131 -3.60 -15.05 -0.13
C TYR A 131 -4.84 -14.85 -1.02
N PRO A 132 -5.95 -14.39 -0.44
CA PRO A 132 -7.14 -14.05 -1.20
C PRO A 132 -6.83 -13.00 -2.26
N THR A 133 -7.24 -13.22 -3.51
CA THR A 133 -6.87 -12.37 -4.66
C THR A 133 -7.55 -11.00 -4.66
N ASN A 134 -8.66 -10.86 -3.94
CA ASN A 134 -9.44 -9.62 -3.86
C ASN A 134 -8.75 -8.47 -3.08
N PHE A 135 -7.56 -8.71 -2.52
CA PHE A 135 -6.81 -7.64 -1.82
C PHE A 135 -6.46 -6.45 -2.72
N ARG A 136 -6.38 -6.67 -4.03
CA ARG A 136 -6.12 -5.59 -5.00
C ARG A 136 -7.29 -4.65 -5.11
N ASP A 137 -8.49 -5.20 -5.25
CA ASP A 137 -9.72 -4.41 -5.36
C ASP A 137 -9.96 -3.61 -4.08
N ILE A 138 -9.76 -4.24 -2.91
CA ILE A 138 -9.85 -3.57 -1.60
C ILE A 138 -8.81 -2.45 -1.49
N PHE A 139 -7.60 -2.67 -2.00
CA PHE A 139 -6.55 -1.64 -1.99
C PHE A 139 -6.94 -0.43 -2.85
N GLU A 140 -7.48 -0.64 -4.04
CA GLU A 140 -7.99 0.43 -4.92
C GLU A 140 -9.10 1.23 -4.22
N GLU A 141 -10.05 0.56 -3.57
CA GLU A 141 -11.12 1.20 -2.79
C GLU A 141 -10.55 2.03 -1.62
N LEU A 142 -9.53 1.53 -0.90
CA LEU A 142 -8.86 2.26 0.17
C LEU A 142 -8.15 3.52 -0.35
N VAL A 143 -7.46 3.42 -1.48
CA VAL A 143 -6.80 4.57 -2.11
C VAL A 143 -7.85 5.59 -2.55
N ALA A 144 -8.94 5.15 -3.15
CA ALA A 144 -10.04 6.03 -3.54
C ALA A 144 -10.65 6.75 -2.34
N GLU A 145 -10.89 6.05 -1.21
CA GLU A 145 -11.41 6.67 0.01
C GLU A 145 -10.41 7.66 0.62
N SER A 146 -9.13 7.33 0.65
CA SER A 146 -8.07 8.23 1.08
C SER A 146 -8.05 9.53 0.28
N LEU A 147 -8.21 9.43 -1.04
CA LEU A 147 -8.28 10.58 -1.92
C LEU A 147 -9.56 11.42 -1.70
N ARG A 148 -10.71 10.77 -1.48
CA ARG A 148 -11.97 11.48 -1.16
C ARG A 148 -11.81 12.35 0.09
N ARG A 149 -11.12 11.83 1.12
CA ARG A 149 -10.87 12.58 2.36
C ARG A 149 -9.80 13.64 2.23
N SER A 150 -8.70 13.32 1.53
CA SER A 150 -7.56 14.24 1.35
C SER A 150 -7.85 15.36 0.37
N MET A 151 -8.79 15.15 -0.57
CA MET A 151 -9.13 16.09 -1.63
C MET A 151 -10.64 16.42 -1.61
N PRO A 152 -11.12 17.14 -0.59
CA PRO A 152 -12.53 17.53 -0.53
C PRO A 152 -12.91 18.33 -1.78
N HIS A 153 -14.11 18.10 -2.31
CA HIS A 153 -14.62 18.70 -3.55
C HIS A 153 -14.02 18.16 -4.86
N TRP A 154 -13.18 17.13 -4.81
CA TRP A 154 -12.79 16.36 -5.99
C TRP A 154 -13.66 15.12 -6.12
N SER A 155 -14.01 14.78 -7.35
CA SER A 155 -14.70 13.52 -7.64
C SER A 155 -13.68 12.42 -7.88
N VAL A 156 -13.78 11.33 -7.12
CA VAL A 156 -12.89 10.18 -7.22
C VAL A 156 -13.66 9.02 -7.85
N HIS A 157 -13.15 8.51 -8.95
CA HIS A 157 -13.75 7.44 -9.75
C HIS A 157 -12.79 6.25 -9.80
N GLU A 158 -13.28 5.09 -9.41
CA GLU A 158 -12.59 3.83 -9.54
C GLU A 158 -12.88 3.28 -10.94
N THR A 159 -11.83 2.95 -11.70
CA THR A 159 -11.96 2.40 -13.05
C THR A 159 -11.85 0.90 -13.07
N GLY A 160 -11.61 0.30 -11.92
CA GLY A 160 -11.17 -1.08 -11.65
C GLY A 160 -11.63 -2.13 -12.65
N TRP A 161 -10.81 -3.15 -12.81
CA TRP A 161 -11.08 -4.27 -13.72
C TRP A 161 -12.44 -4.94 -13.50
N SER A 162 -12.97 -4.92 -12.27
CA SER A 162 -14.28 -5.48 -11.92
C SER A 162 -15.45 -4.66 -12.48
N THR A 163 -15.29 -3.33 -12.61
CA THR A 163 -16.30 -2.45 -13.24
C THR A 163 -16.24 -2.49 -14.77
N ALA A 164 -15.13 -2.95 -15.33
CA ALA A 164 -14.96 -3.13 -16.77
C ALA A 164 -15.51 -4.48 -17.29
N ALA A 165 -16.16 -5.28 -16.45
CA ALA A 165 -16.60 -6.63 -16.78
C ALA A 165 -17.47 -6.71 -18.05
N ASP A 166 -18.25 -5.67 -18.36
CA ASP A 166 -19.16 -5.63 -19.51
C ASP A 166 -18.61 -4.89 -20.75
N GLY A 167 -17.47 -4.22 -20.68
CA GLY A 167 -16.97 -3.39 -21.78
C GLY A 167 -15.44 -3.32 -21.93
N GLY A 168 -14.68 -3.86 -21.00
CA GLY A 168 -13.22 -3.88 -21.04
C GLY A 168 -12.60 -2.47 -21.15
N LYS A 169 -11.48 -2.36 -21.89
CA LYS A 169 -10.74 -1.10 -22.11
C LYS A 169 -11.59 0.04 -22.67
N ASN A 170 -12.56 -0.30 -23.53
CA ASN A 170 -13.41 0.70 -24.17
C ASN A 170 -14.30 1.39 -23.14
N ALA A 171 -14.83 0.66 -22.17
CA ALA A 171 -15.61 1.24 -21.08
C ALA A 171 -14.76 2.18 -20.22
N ILE A 172 -13.51 1.83 -19.94
CA ILE A 172 -12.60 2.69 -19.17
C ILE A 172 -12.33 4.00 -19.92
N VAL A 173 -11.98 3.94 -21.21
CA VAL A 173 -11.72 5.13 -22.01
C VAL A 173 -12.98 6.01 -22.11
N GLN A 174 -14.15 5.42 -22.35
CA GLN A 174 -15.43 6.13 -22.40
C GLN A 174 -15.77 6.78 -21.06
N SER A 175 -15.59 6.06 -19.95
CA SER A 175 -15.84 6.59 -18.61
C SER A 175 -14.94 7.76 -18.29
N VAL A 176 -13.63 7.63 -18.54
CA VAL A 176 -12.68 8.75 -18.35
C VAL A 176 -13.06 9.93 -19.24
N ALA A 177 -13.35 9.69 -20.53
CA ALA A 177 -13.79 10.76 -21.45
C ALA A 177 -15.04 11.49 -20.92
N GLY A 178 -16.02 10.74 -20.38
CA GLY A 178 -17.21 11.32 -19.75
C GLY A 178 -16.88 12.17 -18.53
N TRP A 179 -16.07 11.65 -17.61
CA TRP A 179 -15.71 12.38 -16.37
C TRP A 179 -14.92 13.66 -16.65
N VAL A 180 -14.06 13.66 -17.69
CA VAL A 180 -13.28 14.86 -18.06
C VAL A 180 -14.01 15.76 -19.07
N ARG A 181 -15.23 15.41 -19.44
CA ARG A 181 -16.05 16.15 -20.43
C ARG A 181 -15.31 16.33 -21.76
N ALA A 182 -14.65 15.27 -22.21
CA ALA A 182 -13.95 15.28 -23.49
C ALA A 182 -14.92 15.35 -24.65
N LYS A 183 -14.62 16.21 -25.66
CA LYS A 183 -15.42 16.28 -26.89
C LYS A 183 -15.15 15.11 -27.85
N HIS A 184 -13.93 14.61 -27.82
CA HIS A 184 -13.47 13.53 -28.69
C HIS A 184 -12.65 12.50 -27.90
N TYR A 185 -12.82 11.23 -28.27
CA TYR A 185 -12.00 10.13 -27.77
C TYR A 185 -11.83 9.05 -28.85
N ASP A 186 -10.71 8.32 -28.79
CA ASP A 186 -10.35 7.26 -29.72
C ASP A 186 -10.12 5.94 -28.97
N LEU A 187 -10.97 4.96 -29.24
CA LEU A 187 -10.91 3.62 -28.62
C LEU A 187 -9.81 2.74 -29.21
N THR A 188 -9.20 3.12 -30.34
CA THR A 188 -8.20 2.31 -31.03
C THR A 188 -6.79 2.46 -30.43
N VAL A 189 -6.54 3.50 -29.64
CA VAL A 189 -5.23 3.81 -29.04
C VAL A 189 -4.74 2.72 -28.10
N PHE A 190 -5.66 2.03 -27.42
CA PHE A 190 -5.34 0.92 -26.52
C PHE A 190 -5.77 -0.42 -27.16
N PRO A 191 -4.89 -1.12 -27.90
CA PRO A 191 -5.24 -2.37 -28.55
C PRO A 191 -5.62 -3.49 -27.56
N ASN A 192 -5.02 -3.47 -26.36
CA ASN A 192 -5.30 -4.44 -25.29
C ASN A 192 -5.86 -3.74 -24.04
N ALA A 193 -6.75 -4.42 -23.31
CA ALA A 193 -7.36 -3.89 -22.10
C ALA A 193 -6.33 -3.53 -21.01
N ASN A 194 -5.28 -4.34 -20.87
CA ASN A 194 -4.22 -4.12 -19.88
C ASN A 194 -3.34 -2.88 -20.14
N ASP A 195 -3.51 -2.24 -21.30
CA ASP A 195 -2.70 -1.10 -21.71
C ASP A 195 -3.21 0.23 -21.12
N ALA A 196 -4.46 0.31 -20.69
CA ALA A 196 -5.05 1.54 -20.15
C ALA A 196 -4.41 1.95 -18.81
N GLN A 197 -4.11 0.98 -17.93
CA GLN A 197 -3.30 1.15 -16.71
C GLN A 197 -3.73 2.34 -15.83
N VAL A 198 -5.03 2.58 -15.74
CA VAL A 198 -5.64 3.57 -14.85
C VAL A 198 -6.60 2.82 -13.96
N ASP A 199 -6.37 2.85 -12.65
CA ASP A 199 -7.22 2.24 -11.64
C ASP A 199 -8.13 3.28 -10.99
N ILE A 200 -7.66 4.53 -10.92
CA ILE A 200 -8.39 5.64 -10.32
C ILE A 200 -8.27 6.89 -11.18
N ALA A 201 -9.38 7.58 -11.41
CA ALA A 201 -9.42 8.92 -11.99
C ALA A 201 -9.98 9.91 -10.97
N VAL A 202 -9.32 11.05 -10.81
CA VAL A 202 -9.74 12.11 -9.89
C VAL A 202 -9.90 13.41 -10.66
N VAL A 203 -11.06 14.04 -10.55
CA VAL A 203 -11.40 15.25 -11.31
C VAL A 203 -11.89 16.37 -10.40
N ARG A 204 -11.50 17.59 -10.68
CA ARG A 204 -11.97 18.79 -9.98
C ARG A 204 -12.87 19.60 -10.91
N ALA A 205 -14.04 19.05 -11.21
CA ALA A 205 -15.01 19.74 -12.07
C ALA A 205 -15.59 20.99 -11.40
N PHE A 206 -15.95 21.96 -12.20
CA PHE A 206 -16.67 23.17 -11.80
C PHE A 206 -18.17 23.03 -12.11
N ALA A 207 -19.01 23.80 -11.40
CA ALA A 207 -20.46 23.77 -11.55
C ALA A 207 -20.95 24.35 -12.89
N ASP A 208 -20.06 25.00 -13.66
CA ASP A 208 -20.37 25.61 -14.94
C ASP A 208 -20.46 24.62 -16.13
N GLU A 209 -20.33 23.33 -15.85
CA GLU A 209 -20.39 22.23 -16.83
C GLU A 209 -19.35 22.29 -17.96
N ARG A 210 -18.39 23.19 -17.89
CA ARG A 210 -17.31 23.28 -18.90
C ARG A 210 -16.19 22.27 -18.58
N SER A 211 -15.42 21.94 -19.61
CA SER A 211 -14.14 21.24 -19.47
C SER A 211 -13.03 22.19 -18.98
N ALA A 212 -11.78 21.75 -18.97
CA ALA A 212 -10.60 22.53 -18.54
C ALA A 212 -10.49 22.69 -17.01
N PHE A 213 -10.56 21.57 -16.32
CA PHE A 213 -10.31 21.45 -14.90
C PHE A 213 -9.17 20.45 -14.64
N PRO A 214 -8.57 20.47 -13.44
CA PRO A 214 -7.51 19.53 -13.08
C PRO A 214 -7.99 18.07 -13.08
N VAL A 215 -7.16 17.19 -13.62
CA VAL A 215 -7.39 15.75 -13.73
C VAL A 215 -6.17 15.00 -13.22
N ILE A 216 -6.38 13.94 -12.46
CA ILE A 216 -5.35 13.00 -12.02
C ILE A 216 -5.73 11.62 -12.53
N LEU A 217 -4.79 10.92 -13.15
CA LEU A 217 -4.93 9.52 -13.55
C LEU A 217 -3.96 8.66 -12.73
N GLY A 218 -4.50 7.70 -11.98
CA GLY A 218 -3.78 6.93 -10.99
C GLY A 218 -3.65 5.45 -11.31
N GLN A 219 -2.50 4.89 -10.96
CA GLN A 219 -2.21 3.46 -10.96
C GLN A 219 -1.98 2.99 -9.53
N CYS A 220 -2.62 1.89 -9.14
CA CYS A 220 -2.39 1.17 -7.90
C CYS A 220 -1.50 -0.05 -8.15
N ALA A 221 -0.45 -0.24 -7.35
CA ALA A 221 0.45 -1.38 -7.49
C ALA A 221 0.71 -2.04 -6.14
N THR A 222 0.33 -3.30 -6.02
CA THR A 222 0.52 -4.08 -4.79
C THR A 222 1.78 -4.94 -4.80
N GLY A 223 2.45 -5.08 -5.97
CA GLY A 223 3.65 -5.89 -6.11
C GLY A 223 4.89 -5.17 -5.60
N VAL A 224 5.63 -5.81 -4.66
CA VAL A 224 6.84 -5.25 -4.05
C VAL A 224 8.04 -5.31 -5.00
N THR A 225 8.04 -6.23 -5.97
CA THR A 225 9.20 -6.47 -6.86
C THR A 225 9.18 -5.61 -8.11
N ASP A 226 8.01 -5.25 -8.61
CA ASP A 226 7.83 -4.57 -9.91
C ASP A 226 7.24 -3.16 -9.81
N TRP A 227 7.06 -2.64 -8.59
CA TRP A 227 6.44 -1.33 -8.38
C TRP A 227 7.21 -0.18 -9.04
N LYS A 228 8.55 -0.24 -9.08
CA LYS A 228 9.38 0.79 -9.73
C LYS A 228 9.04 0.92 -11.22
N GLN A 229 8.83 -0.20 -11.91
CA GLN A 229 8.41 -0.19 -13.32
C GLN A 229 6.98 0.34 -13.49
N LYS A 230 6.11 0.08 -12.50
CA LYS A 230 4.72 0.55 -12.51
C LYS A 230 4.59 2.03 -12.14
N ALA A 231 5.55 2.61 -11.42
CA ALA A 231 5.53 4.04 -11.04
C ALA A 231 5.51 4.99 -12.26
N SER A 232 6.04 4.55 -13.42
CA SER A 232 5.95 5.32 -14.65
C SER A 232 4.56 5.34 -15.30
N ARG A 233 3.63 4.48 -14.84
CA ARG A 233 2.26 4.33 -15.36
C ARG A 233 1.28 5.28 -14.66
N PRO A 234 0.12 5.62 -15.30
CA PRO A 234 -0.21 5.33 -16.69
C PRO A 234 0.63 6.14 -17.68
N ASN A 235 0.68 5.68 -18.95
CA ASN A 235 1.32 6.43 -20.02
C ASN A 235 0.42 7.59 -20.47
N LEU A 236 0.71 8.80 -20.00
CA LEU A 236 -0.10 9.97 -20.30
C LEU A 236 -0.11 10.37 -21.77
N ASP A 237 0.95 10.07 -22.54
CA ASP A 237 0.97 10.41 -23.96
C ASP A 237 -0.02 9.53 -24.73
N ARG A 238 -0.15 8.26 -24.36
CA ARG A 238 -1.21 7.38 -24.90
C ARG A 238 -2.60 7.84 -24.47
N TRP A 239 -2.76 8.25 -23.20
CA TRP A 239 -4.04 8.75 -22.70
C TRP A 239 -4.46 10.05 -23.40
N THR A 240 -3.52 10.98 -23.64
CA THR A 240 -3.82 12.22 -24.37
C THR A 240 -4.10 11.98 -25.85
N ALA A 241 -3.58 10.89 -26.42
CA ALA A 241 -3.97 10.46 -27.78
C ALA A 241 -5.37 9.81 -27.79
N ALA A 242 -5.72 9.07 -26.71
CA ALA A 242 -7.02 8.38 -26.61
C ALA A 242 -8.16 9.32 -26.21
N VAL A 243 -7.91 10.32 -25.37
CA VAL A 243 -8.93 11.23 -24.84
C VAL A 243 -8.45 12.67 -24.99
N GLN A 244 -9.29 13.51 -25.58
CA GLN A 244 -8.99 14.95 -25.73
C GLN A 244 -9.17 15.66 -24.36
N PHE A 245 -8.11 15.66 -23.56
CA PHE A 245 -8.08 16.46 -22.34
C PHE A 245 -7.94 17.94 -22.65
N SER A 246 -8.70 18.78 -21.95
CA SER A 246 -8.57 20.24 -22.05
C SER A 246 -7.38 20.79 -21.24
N SER A 247 -6.87 20.01 -20.29
CA SER A 247 -5.64 20.27 -19.52
C SER A 247 -4.86 18.97 -19.39
N LYS A 248 -3.52 19.04 -19.35
CA LYS A 248 -2.69 17.84 -19.20
C LYS A 248 -2.97 17.17 -17.85
N PRO A 249 -3.33 15.87 -17.83
CA PRO A 249 -3.52 15.16 -16.57
C PRO A 249 -2.24 15.07 -15.75
N LEU A 250 -2.38 15.02 -14.42
CA LEU A 250 -1.32 14.66 -13.50
C LEU A 250 -1.34 13.14 -13.29
N LYS A 251 -0.18 12.53 -13.13
CA LYS A 251 -0.10 11.11 -12.70
C LYS A 251 -0.24 10.96 -11.20
N MET A 252 -0.75 9.80 -10.78
CA MET A 252 -0.68 9.33 -9.41
C MET A 252 -0.22 7.87 -9.40
N PHE A 253 0.55 7.53 -8.39
CA PHE A 253 1.01 6.17 -8.14
C PHE A 253 0.80 5.81 -6.67
N ALA A 254 0.14 4.68 -6.40
CA ALA A 254 -0.19 4.21 -5.05
C ALA A 254 0.36 2.81 -4.76
N VAL A 255 0.91 2.62 -3.55
CA VAL A 255 1.45 1.33 -3.06
C VAL A 255 1.05 1.08 -1.60
N PRO A 256 0.79 -0.19 -1.18
CA PRO A 256 0.37 -0.50 0.19
C PRO A 256 1.52 -0.55 1.20
N PHE A 257 2.76 -0.49 0.77
CA PHE A 257 3.93 -0.52 1.65
C PHE A 257 4.44 0.89 1.96
N ALA A 258 5.07 1.05 3.12
CA ALA A 258 5.76 2.28 3.45
C ALA A 258 7.03 2.40 2.62
N LEU A 259 7.33 3.60 2.14
CA LEU A 259 8.55 3.92 1.41
C LEU A 259 9.45 4.77 2.31
N ASP A 260 10.73 4.38 2.39
CA ASP A 260 11.75 5.28 2.93
C ASP A 260 11.96 6.49 2.01
N ASP A 261 12.63 7.52 2.52
CA ASP A 261 12.81 8.79 1.79
C ASP A 261 13.47 8.60 0.42
N GLY A 262 14.43 7.67 0.30
CA GLY A 262 15.12 7.38 -0.95
C GLY A 262 14.20 6.73 -1.99
N ASN A 263 13.50 5.66 -1.61
CA ASN A 263 12.54 4.99 -2.46
C ASN A 263 11.34 5.88 -2.79
N PHE A 264 10.90 6.71 -1.84
CA PHE A 264 9.84 7.68 -2.08
C PHE A 264 10.26 8.72 -3.12
N TRP A 265 11.50 9.23 -3.04
CA TRP A 265 12.05 10.13 -4.03
C TRP A 265 12.16 9.48 -5.41
N GLU A 266 12.68 8.26 -5.50
CA GLU A 266 12.74 7.51 -6.76
C GLU A 266 11.34 7.33 -7.37
N ALA A 267 10.35 6.92 -6.57
CA ALA A 267 8.96 6.81 -7.03
C ALA A 267 8.42 8.13 -7.55
N THR A 268 8.75 9.24 -6.89
CA THR A 268 8.32 10.59 -7.31
C THR A 268 8.94 10.99 -8.65
N VAL A 269 10.23 10.71 -8.84
CA VAL A 269 10.94 10.98 -10.10
C VAL A 269 10.37 10.15 -11.25
N GLU A 270 10.10 8.87 -11.02
CA GLU A 270 9.51 8.00 -12.05
C GLU A 270 8.05 8.34 -12.34
N CYS A 271 7.25 8.58 -11.32
CA CYS A 271 5.85 8.94 -11.46
C CYS A 271 5.69 10.31 -12.13
N LYS A 272 6.55 11.29 -11.80
CA LYS A 272 6.40 12.70 -12.17
C LYS A 272 5.02 13.26 -11.79
N GLY A 273 4.55 12.87 -10.60
CA GLY A 273 3.21 13.18 -10.11
C GLY A 273 3.06 12.90 -8.62
N LEU A 274 1.88 12.51 -8.19
CA LEU A 274 1.59 12.17 -6.80
C LEU A 274 2.01 10.74 -6.50
N VAL A 275 2.71 10.55 -5.37
CA VAL A 275 3.02 9.23 -4.83
C VAL A 275 2.28 9.07 -3.50
N LEU A 276 1.53 7.99 -3.38
CA LEU A 276 0.80 7.59 -2.18
C LEU A 276 1.33 6.24 -1.71
N ASP A 277 2.07 6.25 -0.63
CA ASP A 277 2.50 5.06 0.10
C ASP A 277 1.54 4.78 1.27
N ARG A 278 1.78 3.71 2.04
CA ARG A 278 0.98 3.37 3.22
C ARG A 278 0.76 4.56 4.14
N ILE A 279 1.80 5.35 4.38
CA ILE A 279 1.76 6.48 5.29
C ILE A 279 0.73 7.51 4.81
N ARG A 280 0.82 7.92 3.54
CA ARG A 280 -0.09 8.91 2.95
C ARG A 280 -1.50 8.38 2.76
N ILE A 281 -1.65 7.10 2.40
CA ILE A 281 -2.96 6.47 2.22
C ILE A 281 -3.70 6.38 3.56
N CYS A 282 -3.03 5.90 4.61
CA CYS A 282 -3.69 5.58 5.86
C CYS A 282 -3.86 6.79 6.80
N THR A 283 -3.07 7.86 6.64
CA THR A 283 -3.17 9.05 7.50
C THR A 283 -4.58 9.66 7.54
N PRO A 284 -5.32 9.85 6.44
CA PRO A 284 -6.67 10.40 6.47
C PRO A 284 -7.76 9.37 6.80
N LEU A 285 -7.43 8.08 6.96
CA LEU A 285 -8.39 6.99 7.14
C LEU A 285 -8.53 6.61 8.63
N ASP A 286 -9.08 7.50 9.43
CA ASP A 286 -9.34 7.23 10.85
C ASP A 286 -10.45 6.18 11.04
N GLU A 287 -11.52 6.29 10.26
CA GLU A 287 -12.64 5.35 10.19
C GLU A 287 -12.93 5.06 8.73
N LEU A 288 -13.30 3.85 8.41
CA LEU A 288 -13.71 3.48 7.05
C LEU A 288 -15.24 3.53 6.91
N PRO A 289 -15.77 3.79 5.70
CA PRO A 289 -17.19 3.54 5.41
C PRO A 289 -17.56 2.09 5.73
N ALA A 290 -18.73 1.85 6.31
CA ALA A 290 -19.12 0.53 6.85
C ALA A 290 -18.94 -0.64 5.84
N VAL A 291 -19.22 -0.39 4.55
CA VAL A 291 -19.07 -1.41 3.50
C VAL A 291 -17.59 -1.75 3.28
N LEU A 292 -16.73 -0.74 3.21
CA LEU A 292 -15.29 -0.93 3.02
C LEU A 292 -14.65 -1.55 4.27
N GLU A 293 -15.06 -1.11 5.45
CA GLU A 293 -14.65 -1.69 6.73
C GLU A 293 -14.97 -3.20 6.79
N ALA A 294 -16.16 -3.61 6.36
CA ALA A 294 -16.55 -5.01 6.33
C ALA A 294 -15.68 -5.83 5.35
N LYS A 295 -15.33 -5.27 4.18
CA LYS A 295 -14.43 -5.93 3.22
C LYS A 295 -13.03 -6.10 3.80
N VAL A 296 -12.49 -5.05 4.39
CA VAL A 296 -11.16 -5.05 5.04
C VAL A 296 -11.11 -6.04 6.18
N ALA A 297 -12.10 -6.01 7.09
CA ALA A 297 -12.19 -6.93 8.22
C ALA A 297 -12.33 -8.39 7.75
N GLY A 298 -13.20 -8.65 6.77
CA GLY A 298 -13.38 -9.99 6.20
C GLY A 298 -12.10 -10.52 5.55
N TRP A 299 -11.35 -9.67 4.86
CA TRP A 299 -10.05 -10.04 4.29
C TRP A 299 -9.01 -10.34 5.38
N LEU A 300 -8.88 -9.48 6.39
CA LEU A 300 -7.99 -9.69 7.54
C LEU A 300 -8.32 -11.00 8.28
N ASP A 301 -9.60 -11.31 8.45
CA ASP A 301 -10.02 -12.58 9.05
C ASP A 301 -9.66 -13.79 8.19
N SER A 302 -9.72 -13.67 6.87
CA SER A 302 -9.37 -14.75 5.95
C SER A 302 -7.88 -15.08 5.89
N ILE A 303 -7.00 -14.13 6.18
CA ILE A 303 -5.55 -14.36 6.19
C ILE A 303 -5.03 -14.91 7.52
N LYS A 304 -5.75 -14.75 8.62
CA LYS A 304 -5.33 -15.25 9.95
C LYS A 304 -4.91 -16.73 9.96
N PRO A 305 -5.67 -17.65 9.34
CA PRO A 305 -5.29 -19.06 9.30
C PRO A 305 -4.05 -19.35 8.43
N ILE A 306 -3.70 -18.41 7.54
CA ILE A 306 -2.62 -18.58 6.57
C ILE A 306 -1.29 -18.05 7.13
N LEU A 307 -1.38 -17.13 8.10
CA LEU A 307 -0.19 -16.62 8.77
C LEU A 307 0.44 -17.74 9.60
N PRO A 308 1.74 -18.04 9.40
CA PRO A 308 2.38 -19.12 10.13
C PRO A 308 2.32 -18.82 11.61
N LEU A 309 1.59 -19.69 12.33
CA LEU A 309 1.60 -19.73 13.78
C LEU A 309 2.93 -20.35 14.18
N ALA A 310 3.79 -19.61 14.88
CA ALA A 310 4.93 -20.26 15.52
C ALA A 310 4.39 -21.11 16.68
N ALA A 311 4.73 -22.37 16.61
CA ALA A 311 4.44 -23.34 17.66
C ALA A 311 5.21 -23.00 18.95
#